data_dbd076cb23328be1f2ae81067c47181b
#
_entry.id   dbd076cb23328be1f2ae81067c47181b
#
_cell.length_a   1.000
_cell.length_b   1.000
_cell.length_c   1.000
_cell.angle_alpha   90.00
_cell.angle_beta   90.00
_cell.angle_gamma   90.00
#
_symmetry.space_group_name_H-M   'P 1'
#
loop_
_entity.id
_entity.type
_entity.pdbx_description
1 polymer ?
#
loop_
_entity_poly.entity_id
_entity_poly.type
_entity_poly.pdbx_seq_one_letter_code
_entity_poly.pdbx_strand_id
1 'polypeptide(L)'
;MAPPRYLLMNSIWTAVAAVLMGGALAASQDDGSASPAETWPPNPERIALLPPVEFNLEEDTFSSEPIADADPKAGTPQRRRGGSPFGAAAPVSLGGFWAPPTDVVGQPATLGMNAQFARVAAPLVPPKEGEPLWIGIGRFGRLELSTDAILPDSQQPMPDQLWLVETGLTHIRPLARGGTLGGTFLFGSASDRPFAAGRDLTLMAIGFWNTPAANERDEWNFSLFYSPTSQLPYPLPGVAYAWRPSDALEAKLGVPASIEWRPDEKWTLSAAYFPLVNVAVEARRRLGNDWALLAFYRTDTQIYFLADRLIDAERLYVFDQRAAVGLERAIGSGFTVEALASWLFDRELFQGTNFTSGRTDSVEFDPGLGLSLQLLWRR
;
A
#
# COMPACT_ATOMS: atom_id res chain seq x y z
N MET A 1 7.09 6.80 33.13
CA MET A 1 5.80 6.17 32.80
C MET A 1 5.27 6.88 31.58
N ALA A 2 5.44 6.32 30.38
CA ALA A 2 4.89 6.90 29.14
C ALA A 2 3.37 6.66 29.10
N PRO A 3 2.55 7.62 28.61
CA PRO A 3 1.12 7.43 28.49
C PRO A 3 0.82 6.28 27.50
N PRO A 4 -0.26 5.52 27.72
CA PRO A 4 -0.58 4.39 26.85
C PRO A 4 -0.88 4.87 25.42
N ARG A 5 -0.17 4.32 24.46
CA ARG A 5 -0.21 4.64 23.00
C ARG A 5 -1.63 4.53 22.37
N TYR A 6 -2.59 3.91 23.05
CA TYR A 6 -4.00 3.81 22.62
C TYR A 6 -4.76 5.15 22.57
N LEU A 7 -4.29 6.19 23.29
CA LEU A 7 -4.91 7.52 23.24
C LEU A 7 -4.64 8.26 21.93
N LEU A 8 -3.50 7.99 21.27
CA LEU A 8 -3.16 8.59 19.98
C LEU A 8 -4.00 8.04 18.83
N MET A 9 -4.33 6.75 18.84
CA MET A 9 -5.22 6.16 17.81
C MET A 9 -6.61 6.81 17.82
N ASN A 10 -7.19 7.10 18.99
CA ASN A 10 -8.48 7.79 19.07
C ASN A 10 -8.41 9.23 18.51
N SER A 11 -7.28 9.93 18.67
CA SER A 11 -7.09 11.29 18.14
C SER A 11 -6.98 11.29 16.60
N ILE A 12 -6.36 10.27 16.02
CA ILE A 12 -6.22 10.12 14.56
C ILE A 12 -7.58 9.87 13.91
N TRP A 13 -8.42 9.00 14.49
CA TRP A 13 -9.78 8.77 14.01
C TRP A 13 -10.64 10.02 14.05
N THR A 14 -10.47 10.84 15.10
CA THR A 14 -11.18 12.13 15.22
C THR A 14 -10.69 13.12 14.16
N ALA A 15 -9.39 13.15 13.84
CA ALA A 15 -8.82 13.99 12.80
C ALA A 15 -9.23 13.54 11.39
N VAL A 16 -9.22 12.25 11.11
CA VAL A 16 -9.69 11.67 9.84
C VAL A 16 -11.18 11.95 9.63
N ALA A 17 -12.00 11.75 10.66
CA ALA A 17 -13.42 12.08 10.62
C ALA A 17 -13.67 13.59 10.41
N ALA A 18 -12.87 14.46 11.03
CA ALA A 18 -12.97 15.90 10.87
C ALA A 18 -12.59 16.38 9.46
N VAL A 19 -11.57 15.78 8.84
CA VAL A 19 -11.17 16.07 7.46
C VAL A 19 -12.25 15.59 6.47
N LEU A 20 -12.81 14.41 6.69
CA LEU A 20 -13.88 13.86 5.84
C LEU A 20 -15.19 14.63 6.00
N MET A 21 -15.55 15.05 7.23
CA MET A 21 -16.76 15.84 7.48
C MET A 21 -16.59 17.31 7.10
N GLY A 22 -15.41 17.91 7.30
CA GLY A 22 -15.11 19.28 6.89
C GLY A 22 -15.16 19.48 5.38
N GLY A 23 -14.71 18.48 4.59
CA GLY A 23 -14.84 18.48 3.14
C GLY A 23 -16.29 18.37 2.66
N ALA A 24 -17.14 17.61 3.35
CA ALA A 24 -18.57 17.48 3.02
C ALA A 24 -19.37 18.77 3.27
N LEU A 25 -19.03 19.54 4.31
CA LEU A 25 -19.67 20.81 4.62
C LEU A 25 -19.26 21.94 3.66
N ALA A 26 -18.03 21.91 3.14
CA ALA A 26 -17.59 22.90 2.15
C ALA A 26 -18.21 22.65 0.74
N ALA A 27 -18.56 21.41 0.41
CA ALA A 27 -19.19 21.07 -0.86
C ALA A 27 -20.70 21.39 -0.91
N SER A 28 -21.34 21.64 0.23
CA SER A 28 -22.80 21.90 0.29
C SER A 28 -23.19 23.39 0.18
N GLN A 29 -22.23 24.30 -0.03
CA GLN A 29 -22.49 25.76 -0.11
C GLN A 29 -22.43 26.35 -1.52
N ASP A 30 -22.27 25.55 -2.57
CA ASP A 30 -22.34 26.05 -3.94
C ASP A 30 -23.69 25.69 -4.56
N ASP A 31 -24.66 26.61 -4.37
CA ASP A 31 -25.99 26.55 -4.93
C ASP A 31 -25.99 26.99 -6.39
N GLY A 32 -26.44 26.11 -7.26
CA GLY A 32 -27.23 26.47 -8.43
C GLY A 32 -26.52 26.80 -9.72
N SER A 33 -26.10 25.79 -10.46
CA SER A 33 -26.44 25.70 -11.89
C SER A 33 -26.25 24.27 -12.40
N ALA A 34 -27.33 23.58 -12.69
CA ALA A 34 -27.31 22.29 -13.33
C ALA A 34 -26.79 22.44 -14.76
N SER A 35 -25.56 22.03 -15.01
CA SER A 35 -25.02 21.72 -16.32
C SER A 35 -25.30 20.24 -16.63
N PRO A 36 -25.71 19.89 -17.87
CA PRO A 36 -26.08 18.50 -18.19
C PRO A 36 -24.88 17.57 -17.98
N ALA A 37 -25.20 16.42 -17.37
CA ALA A 37 -24.24 15.35 -17.10
C ALA A 37 -23.58 14.89 -18.41
N GLU A 38 -22.31 15.24 -18.61
CA GLU A 38 -21.46 14.62 -19.62
C GLU A 38 -21.14 13.19 -19.17
N THR A 39 -21.67 12.24 -19.93
CA THR A 39 -21.40 10.81 -19.73
C THR A 39 -19.98 10.49 -20.18
N TRP A 40 -19.15 10.07 -19.24
CA TRP A 40 -17.78 9.61 -19.49
C TRP A 40 -17.77 8.22 -20.15
N PRO A 41 -16.99 8.01 -21.23
CA PRO A 41 -16.80 6.68 -21.78
C PRO A 41 -15.85 5.84 -20.90
N PRO A 42 -16.12 4.55 -20.74
CA PRO A 42 -15.25 3.65 -20.01
C PRO A 42 -14.03 3.28 -20.83
N ASN A 43 -12.87 3.37 -20.22
CA ASN A 43 -11.63 2.85 -20.79
C ASN A 43 -11.58 1.31 -20.60
N PRO A 44 -11.51 0.49 -21.68
CA PRO A 44 -11.58 -0.97 -21.60
C PRO A 44 -10.31 -1.66 -21.10
N GLU A 45 -9.22 -0.95 -20.83
CA GLU A 45 -7.91 -1.55 -20.53
C GLU A 45 -7.52 -1.66 -19.04
N ARG A 46 -8.48 -1.49 -18.12
CA ARG A 46 -8.17 -1.59 -16.68
C ARG A 46 -8.30 -3.02 -16.17
N ILE A 47 -7.29 -3.83 -16.41
CA ILE A 47 -7.08 -5.04 -15.64
C ILE A 47 -6.43 -4.61 -14.32
N ALA A 48 -7.24 -4.61 -13.25
CA ALA A 48 -6.74 -4.30 -11.92
C ALA A 48 -5.74 -5.38 -11.49
N LEU A 49 -4.47 -5.05 -11.53
CA LEU A 49 -3.41 -5.89 -10.98
C LEU A 49 -3.51 -5.82 -9.45
N LEU A 50 -3.60 -6.97 -8.80
CA LEU A 50 -3.61 -7.07 -7.35
C LEU A 50 -2.28 -6.58 -6.78
N PRO A 51 -2.25 -5.56 -5.88
CA PRO A 51 -1.10 -5.36 -5.04
C PRO A 51 -1.03 -6.52 -4.05
N PRO A 52 0.11 -7.13 -3.84
CA PRO A 52 0.30 -8.01 -2.70
C PRO A 52 0.11 -7.20 -1.42
N VAL A 53 -0.58 -7.80 -0.46
CA VAL A 53 -0.66 -7.28 0.90
C VAL A 53 0.67 -7.62 1.56
N GLU A 54 1.61 -6.73 1.50
CA GLU A 54 2.85 -6.85 2.21
C GLU A 54 3.26 -5.53 2.84
N PHE A 55 3.72 -5.68 4.04
CA PHE A 55 4.34 -4.71 4.90
C PHE A 55 5.78 -4.48 4.45
N ASN A 56 5.99 -3.74 3.39
CA ASN A 56 7.32 -3.43 2.90
C ASN A 56 7.44 -1.97 2.49
N LEU A 57 8.66 -1.45 2.54
CA LEU A 57 9.10 -0.10 2.18
C LEU A 57 8.55 0.46 0.87
N GLU A 58 7.88 -0.34 0.08
CA GLU A 58 7.33 0.14 -1.15
C GLU A 58 6.10 0.97 -0.87
N GLU A 59 6.16 2.18 -1.34
CA GLU A 59 5.02 3.06 -1.51
C GLU A 59 3.99 2.39 -2.42
N ASP A 60 3.19 1.46 -1.86
CA ASP A 60 1.91 1.16 -2.45
C ASP A 60 1.07 2.43 -2.28
N THR A 61 1.45 3.47 -3.04
CA THR A 61 0.59 4.63 -3.21
C THR A 61 -0.76 4.07 -3.63
N PHE A 62 -1.80 4.38 -2.87
CA PHE A 62 -3.18 4.29 -3.33
C PHE A 62 -3.30 5.24 -4.51
N SER A 63 -2.68 4.84 -5.63
CA SER A 63 -2.59 5.67 -6.80
C SER A 63 -3.97 5.74 -7.44
N SER A 64 -4.60 6.86 -7.27
CA SER A 64 -5.66 7.28 -8.17
C SER A 64 -5.05 7.42 -9.57
N GLU A 65 -5.51 6.61 -10.52
CA GLU A 65 -5.03 6.66 -11.90
C GLU A 65 -5.11 8.07 -12.48
N PRO A 66 -4.10 8.52 -13.26
CA PRO A 66 -4.25 9.68 -14.10
C PRO A 66 -5.36 9.37 -15.12
N ILE A 67 -6.34 10.25 -15.22
CA ILE A 67 -7.37 10.17 -16.27
C ILE A 67 -6.65 10.47 -17.57
N ALA A 68 -6.48 9.47 -18.42
CA ALA A 68 -6.10 9.70 -19.81
C ALA A 68 -7.20 10.52 -20.49
N ASP A 69 -6.81 11.48 -21.34
CA ASP A 69 -7.74 12.31 -22.12
C ASP A 69 -8.73 11.40 -22.85
N ALA A 70 -10.00 11.49 -22.47
CA ALA A 70 -11.08 10.70 -23.06
C ALA A 70 -11.49 11.34 -24.38
N ASP A 71 -11.45 10.56 -25.44
CA ASP A 71 -12.03 10.92 -26.74
C ASP A 71 -13.58 10.95 -26.61
N PRO A 72 -14.28 12.06 -26.96
CA PRO A 72 -15.68 12.26 -26.66
C PRO A 72 -16.68 11.45 -27.51
N LYS A 73 -16.26 10.38 -28.20
CA LYS A 73 -17.09 9.63 -29.16
C LYS A 73 -17.38 8.17 -28.87
N ALA A 74 -17.16 7.65 -27.68
CA ALA A 74 -17.45 6.25 -27.37
C ALA A 74 -18.69 6.11 -26.48
N GLY A 75 -19.68 5.39 -26.98
CA GLY A 75 -20.96 5.19 -26.32
C GLY A 75 -20.96 4.14 -25.22
N THR A 76 -22.02 4.16 -24.42
CA THR A 76 -22.50 3.27 -23.36
C THR A 76 -21.50 2.98 -22.22
N PRO A 77 -21.86 3.24 -20.95
CA PRO A 77 -20.98 3.00 -19.79
C PRO A 77 -20.70 1.50 -19.66
N GLN A 78 -19.48 1.11 -20.01
CA GLN A 78 -19.00 -0.24 -19.77
C GLN A 78 -18.79 -0.41 -18.26
N ARG A 79 -19.54 -1.33 -17.67
CA ARG A 79 -19.45 -1.69 -16.24
C ARG A 79 -17.99 -1.92 -15.85
N ARG A 80 -17.50 -1.19 -14.85
CA ARG A 80 -16.28 -1.56 -14.13
C ARG A 80 -16.52 -2.91 -13.47
N ARG A 81 -16.05 -3.99 -14.09
CA ARG A 81 -16.13 -5.34 -13.53
C ARG A 81 -14.88 -5.63 -12.71
N GLY A 82 -15.09 -5.85 -11.41
CA GLY A 82 -14.18 -6.59 -10.54
C GLY A 82 -12.75 -6.05 -10.47
N GLY A 83 -12.53 -4.98 -9.71
CA GLY A 83 -11.20 -4.57 -9.28
C GLY A 83 -10.68 -5.48 -8.15
N SER A 84 -9.37 -5.54 -7.97
CA SER A 84 -8.76 -6.15 -6.80
C SER A 84 -9.35 -5.59 -5.50
N PRO A 85 -9.60 -6.41 -4.48
CA PRO A 85 -10.01 -5.92 -3.16
C PRO A 85 -8.95 -5.01 -2.52
N PHE A 86 -7.71 -4.99 -3.02
CA PHE A 86 -6.57 -4.28 -2.47
C PHE A 86 -6.12 -3.04 -3.27
N GLY A 87 -6.86 -2.64 -4.31
CA GLY A 87 -6.50 -1.51 -5.18
C GLY A 87 -5.67 -1.91 -6.40
N ALA A 88 -5.30 -0.92 -7.24
CA ALA A 88 -4.50 -1.11 -8.44
C ALA A 88 -3.13 -0.46 -8.26
N ALA A 89 -2.08 -1.27 -8.14
CA ALA A 89 -0.70 -0.77 -8.13
C ALA A 89 -0.16 -0.60 -9.56
N ALA A 90 0.82 0.27 -9.74
CA ALA A 90 1.51 0.41 -11.02
C ALA A 90 2.18 -0.92 -11.43
N PRO A 91 2.09 -1.32 -12.73
CA PRO A 91 2.72 -2.55 -13.21
C PRO A 91 4.23 -2.57 -13.02
N VAL A 92 4.88 -1.40 -13.07
CA VAL A 92 6.30 -1.24 -12.78
C VAL A 92 6.48 -0.04 -11.88
N SER A 93 7.22 -0.22 -10.80
CA SER A 93 7.70 0.85 -9.94
C SER A 93 9.18 0.67 -9.64
N LEU A 94 9.90 1.77 -9.62
CA LEU A 94 11.30 1.87 -9.21
C LEU A 94 11.43 3.08 -8.32
N GLY A 95 12.12 2.97 -7.20
CA GLY A 95 12.29 4.12 -6.36
C GLY A 95 13.38 3.99 -5.31
N GLY A 96 13.54 5.07 -4.56
CA GLY A 96 14.42 5.14 -3.43
C GLY A 96 13.85 6.07 -2.37
N PHE A 97 14.26 5.80 -1.15
CA PHE A 97 13.96 6.59 0.03
C PHE A 97 15.25 6.85 0.79
N TRP A 98 15.41 8.06 1.28
CA TRP A 98 16.54 8.46 2.09
C TRP A 98 16.05 9.26 3.30
N ALA A 99 16.58 8.89 4.49
CA ALA A 99 16.40 9.64 5.72
C ALA A 99 17.78 9.92 6.33
N PRO A 100 18.10 11.19 6.62
CA PRO A 100 19.33 11.57 7.27
C PRO A 100 19.42 10.94 8.68
N PRO A 101 20.62 10.82 9.25
CA PRO A 101 20.80 10.32 10.61
C PRO A 101 19.98 11.12 11.63
N THR A 102 19.29 10.40 12.50
CA THR A 102 18.58 10.90 13.69
C THR A 102 19.06 10.17 14.92
N ASP A 103 18.91 10.76 16.11
CA ASP A 103 19.40 10.17 17.35
C ASP A 103 18.64 8.90 17.71
N VAL A 104 19.36 7.94 18.27
CA VAL A 104 18.83 6.70 18.83
C VAL A 104 18.50 6.94 20.30
N VAL A 105 17.26 6.70 20.69
CA VAL A 105 16.81 6.95 22.06
C VAL A 105 17.54 6.03 23.04
N GLY A 106 18.20 6.64 24.02
CA GLY A 106 18.92 5.89 25.08
C GLY A 106 20.29 5.34 24.69
N GLN A 107 20.80 5.66 23.50
CA GLN A 107 22.16 5.28 23.06
C GLN A 107 22.89 6.49 22.46
N PRO A 108 24.21 6.60 22.62
CA PRO A 108 25.02 7.64 21.97
C PRO A 108 25.29 7.27 20.49
N ALA A 109 24.25 7.03 19.73
CA ALA A 109 24.31 6.58 18.34
C ALA A 109 23.26 7.33 17.51
N THR A 110 23.44 7.32 16.20
CA THR A 110 22.45 7.83 15.23
C THR A 110 22.06 6.74 14.25
N LEU A 111 20.90 6.87 13.63
CA LEU A 111 20.46 6.00 12.54
C LEU A 111 20.13 6.83 11.30
N GLY A 112 20.84 6.57 10.21
CA GLY A 112 20.48 6.96 8.86
C GLY A 112 19.87 5.78 8.09
N MET A 113 18.95 6.06 7.16
CA MET A 113 18.29 5.03 6.35
C MET A 113 18.39 5.38 4.87
N ASN A 114 18.71 4.37 4.06
CA ASN A 114 18.63 4.46 2.60
C ASN A 114 17.95 3.21 2.06
N ALA A 115 16.84 3.37 1.37
CA ALA A 115 16.11 2.27 0.77
C ALA A 115 16.05 2.40 -0.75
N GLN A 116 16.11 1.26 -1.43
CA GLN A 116 15.94 1.13 -2.86
C GLN A 116 14.94 0.01 -3.12
N PHE A 117 14.05 0.21 -4.06
CA PHE A 117 13.05 -0.80 -4.38
C PHE A 117 12.75 -0.85 -5.87
N ALA A 118 12.32 -2.02 -6.31
CA ALA A 118 11.82 -2.27 -7.64
C ALA A 118 10.67 -3.27 -7.59
N ARG A 119 9.64 -3.02 -8.36
CA ARG A 119 8.53 -3.94 -8.55
C ARG A 119 8.20 -4.04 -10.02
N VAL A 120 7.89 -5.23 -10.47
CA VAL A 120 7.39 -5.52 -11.82
C VAL A 120 6.20 -6.46 -11.70
N ALA A 121 5.10 -6.12 -12.34
CA ALA A 121 3.96 -6.98 -12.51
C ALA A 121 3.53 -6.94 -13.98
N ALA A 122 3.60 -8.05 -14.68
CA ALA A 122 3.31 -8.10 -16.11
C ALA A 122 2.48 -9.33 -16.48
N PRO A 123 1.51 -9.20 -17.42
CA PRO A 123 0.83 -10.33 -17.99
C PRO A 123 1.83 -11.31 -18.63
N LEU A 124 1.75 -12.59 -18.28
CA LEU A 124 2.60 -13.64 -18.88
C LEU A 124 2.15 -14.04 -20.28
N VAL A 125 0.86 -13.82 -20.57
CA VAL A 125 0.26 -14.00 -21.88
C VAL A 125 -0.58 -12.76 -22.19
N PRO A 126 -0.70 -12.36 -23.47
CA PRO A 126 -1.55 -11.24 -23.84
C PRO A 126 -2.96 -11.43 -23.29
N PRO A 127 -3.52 -10.42 -22.58
CA PRO A 127 -4.86 -10.53 -22.04
C PRO A 127 -5.90 -10.60 -23.17
N LYS A 128 -6.89 -11.49 -23.00
CA LYS A 128 -8.04 -11.59 -23.88
C LYS A 128 -9.30 -11.46 -23.08
N GLU A 129 -10.29 -10.79 -23.67
CA GLU A 129 -11.57 -10.57 -23.01
C GLU A 129 -12.25 -11.90 -22.65
N GLY A 130 -12.68 -12.04 -21.39
CA GLY A 130 -13.34 -13.23 -20.88
C GLY A 130 -12.43 -14.44 -20.59
N GLU A 131 -11.18 -14.39 -20.97
CA GLU A 131 -10.21 -15.45 -20.65
C GLU A 131 -9.52 -15.23 -19.28
N PRO A 132 -9.03 -16.28 -18.63
CA PRO A 132 -8.20 -16.15 -17.44
C PRO A 132 -6.91 -15.37 -17.72
N LEU A 133 -6.50 -14.53 -16.77
CA LEU A 133 -5.28 -13.76 -16.83
C LEU A 133 -4.24 -14.29 -15.86
N TRP A 134 -3.00 -14.43 -16.33
CA TRP A 134 -1.83 -14.75 -15.54
C TRP A 134 -0.86 -13.58 -15.51
N ILE A 135 -0.45 -13.16 -14.32
CA ILE A 135 0.45 -12.04 -14.10
C ILE A 135 1.65 -12.55 -13.33
N GLY A 136 2.84 -12.37 -13.90
CA GLY A 136 4.09 -12.57 -13.19
C GLY A 136 4.43 -11.36 -12.34
N ILE A 137 4.93 -11.59 -11.12
CA ILE A 137 5.31 -10.56 -10.18
C ILE A 137 6.77 -10.76 -9.79
N GLY A 138 7.54 -9.69 -9.74
CA GLY A 138 8.87 -9.62 -9.17
C GLY A 138 8.98 -8.43 -8.24
N ARG A 139 9.62 -8.61 -7.08
CA ARG A 139 9.83 -7.57 -6.07
C ARG A 139 11.25 -7.62 -5.56
N PHE A 140 11.84 -6.46 -5.44
CA PHE A 140 13.18 -6.27 -4.91
C PHE A 140 13.16 -5.06 -3.98
N GLY A 141 13.72 -5.20 -2.80
CA GLY A 141 13.95 -4.13 -1.84
C GLY A 141 15.31 -4.27 -1.20
N ARG A 142 15.96 -3.15 -0.91
CA ARG A 142 17.16 -3.07 -0.12
C ARG A 142 17.05 -1.90 0.83
N LEU A 143 17.19 -2.16 2.11
CA LEU A 143 17.25 -1.15 3.16
C LEU A 143 18.65 -1.18 3.78
N GLU A 144 19.35 -0.06 3.69
CA GLU A 144 20.62 0.18 4.36
C GLU A 144 20.38 0.97 5.64
N LEU A 145 20.96 0.50 6.73
CA LEU A 145 20.90 1.11 8.05
C LEU A 145 22.33 1.56 8.42
N SER A 146 22.54 2.87 8.48
CA SER A 146 23.86 3.45 8.87
C SER A 146 23.81 3.84 10.34
N THR A 147 24.35 2.97 11.21
CA THR A 147 24.27 3.18 12.67
C THR A 147 25.37 2.42 13.41
N ASP A 148 25.77 2.96 14.55
CA ASP A 148 26.62 2.27 15.55
C ASP A 148 25.76 1.76 16.73
N ALA A 149 24.45 1.81 16.64
CA ALA A 149 23.55 1.34 17.70
C ALA A 149 23.63 -0.18 17.85
N ILE A 150 23.40 -0.64 19.06
CA ILE A 150 23.35 -2.06 19.41
C ILE A 150 21.92 -2.44 19.82
N LEU A 151 21.55 -3.66 19.56
CA LEU A 151 20.31 -4.26 20.04
C LEU A 151 20.41 -4.47 21.55
N PRO A 152 19.52 -3.88 22.37
CA PRO A 152 19.78 -3.73 23.81
C PRO A 152 19.76 -5.05 24.59
N ASP A 153 18.95 -6.03 24.21
CA ASP A 153 18.84 -7.30 24.93
C ASP A 153 19.90 -8.31 24.49
N SER A 154 20.07 -8.48 23.17
CA SER A 154 21.05 -9.41 22.59
C SER A 154 22.49 -8.87 22.57
N GLN A 155 22.68 -7.56 22.74
CA GLN A 155 23.97 -6.86 22.63
C GLN A 155 24.63 -7.05 21.25
N GLN A 156 23.86 -7.41 20.24
CA GLN A 156 24.35 -7.54 18.86
C GLN A 156 24.32 -6.19 18.14
N PRO A 157 25.20 -5.96 17.16
CA PRO A 157 25.10 -4.80 16.29
C PRO A 157 23.81 -4.88 15.46
N MET A 158 23.24 -3.73 15.15
CA MET A 158 22.14 -3.67 14.19
C MET A 158 22.64 -4.14 12.81
N PRO A 159 21.79 -4.80 12.01
CA PRO A 159 22.18 -5.19 10.65
C PRO A 159 22.41 -3.95 9.77
N ASP A 160 23.50 -3.95 9.01
CA ASP A 160 23.80 -2.85 8.07
C ASP A 160 22.85 -2.83 6.86
N GLN A 161 22.33 -3.99 6.48
CA GLN A 161 21.52 -4.15 5.27
C GLN A 161 20.44 -5.21 5.48
N LEU A 162 19.27 -4.89 4.96
CA LEU A 162 18.12 -5.79 4.89
C LEU A 162 17.64 -5.87 3.45
N TRP A 163 17.30 -7.06 3.01
CA TRP A 163 16.92 -7.32 1.63
C TRP A 163 15.54 -7.96 1.55
N LEU A 164 14.79 -7.59 0.53
CA LEU A 164 13.60 -8.28 0.09
C LEU A 164 13.79 -8.73 -1.34
N VAL A 165 13.64 -10.01 -1.61
CA VAL A 165 13.68 -10.55 -2.98
C VAL A 165 12.55 -11.56 -3.11
N GLU A 166 11.56 -11.26 -3.92
CA GLU A 166 10.37 -12.09 -4.09
C GLU A 166 9.96 -12.21 -5.54
N THR A 167 9.38 -13.34 -5.85
CA THR A 167 8.74 -13.61 -7.14
C THR A 167 7.42 -14.32 -6.94
N GLY A 168 6.53 -14.21 -7.90
CA GLY A 168 5.25 -14.87 -7.78
C GLY A 168 4.35 -14.73 -8.99
N LEU A 169 3.12 -15.17 -8.80
CA LEU A 169 2.09 -15.25 -9.82
C LEU A 169 0.75 -14.80 -9.27
N THR A 170 0.01 -14.06 -10.07
CA THR A 170 -1.42 -13.83 -9.85
C THR A 170 -2.22 -14.49 -10.98
N HIS A 171 -3.26 -15.21 -10.62
CA HIS A 171 -4.25 -15.75 -11.54
C HIS A 171 -5.61 -15.08 -11.30
N ILE A 172 -6.24 -14.58 -12.34
CA ILE A 172 -7.57 -13.95 -12.29
C ILE A 172 -8.45 -14.60 -13.33
N ARG A 173 -9.62 -15.07 -12.92
CA ARG A 173 -10.61 -15.70 -13.78
C ARG A 173 -11.95 -14.96 -13.70
N PRO A 174 -12.45 -14.39 -14.80
CA PRO A 174 -13.82 -13.89 -14.87
C PRO A 174 -14.83 -15.02 -14.69
N LEU A 175 -15.96 -14.74 -14.04
CA LEU A 175 -17.05 -15.70 -13.80
C LEU A 175 -18.24 -15.42 -14.70
N ALA A 176 -18.93 -16.46 -15.18
CA ALA A 176 -20.05 -16.35 -16.12
C ALA A 176 -21.24 -15.51 -15.60
N ARG A 177 -21.42 -15.42 -14.28
CA ARG A 177 -22.48 -14.61 -13.64
C ARG A 177 -22.03 -13.19 -13.26
N GLY A 178 -20.92 -12.74 -13.82
CA GLY A 178 -20.22 -11.54 -13.37
C GLY A 178 -19.33 -11.82 -12.13
N GLY A 179 -18.46 -10.88 -11.81
CA GLY A 179 -17.48 -11.05 -10.75
C GLY A 179 -16.22 -11.78 -11.21
N THR A 180 -15.31 -12.02 -10.26
CA THR A 180 -14.00 -12.61 -10.51
C THR A 180 -13.61 -13.55 -9.38
N LEU A 181 -12.88 -14.61 -9.74
CA LEU A 181 -12.19 -15.49 -8.80
C LEU A 181 -10.70 -15.45 -9.12
N GLY A 182 -9.87 -15.40 -8.11
CA GLY A 182 -8.42 -15.39 -8.34
C GLY A 182 -7.60 -15.69 -7.11
N GLY A 183 -6.29 -15.61 -7.32
CA GLY A 183 -5.33 -15.78 -6.23
C GLY A 183 -3.96 -15.28 -6.63
N THR A 184 -3.20 -14.87 -5.64
CA THR A 184 -1.80 -14.46 -5.73
C THR A 184 -0.96 -15.39 -4.86
N PHE A 185 0.18 -15.76 -5.37
CA PHE A 185 1.20 -16.51 -4.63
C PHE A 185 2.54 -15.81 -4.81
N LEU A 186 3.21 -15.49 -3.70
CA LEU A 186 4.57 -14.96 -3.68
C LEU A 186 5.46 -15.88 -2.87
N PHE A 187 6.72 -15.94 -3.28
CA PHE A 187 7.77 -16.69 -2.63
C PHE A 187 9.08 -15.95 -2.76
N GLY A 188 9.88 -15.93 -1.70
CA GLY A 188 11.14 -15.23 -1.70
C GLY A 188 11.90 -15.29 -0.40
N SER A 189 12.62 -14.22 -0.11
CA SER A 189 13.35 -14.04 1.15
C SER A 189 13.37 -12.56 1.54
N ALA A 190 13.11 -12.30 2.81
CA ALA A 190 13.25 -10.98 3.44
C ALA A 190 14.22 -11.13 4.62
N SER A 191 15.49 -10.76 4.45
CA SER A 191 16.55 -11.06 5.43
C SER A 191 17.77 -10.15 5.22
N ASP A 192 18.62 -10.07 6.25
CA ASP A 192 19.97 -9.52 6.14
C ASP A 192 20.88 -10.35 5.21
N ARG A 193 20.61 -11.66 5.06
CA ARG A 193 21.29 -12.58 4.15
C ARG A 193 20.27 -13.41 3.36
N PRO A 194 19.71 -12.88 2.27
CA PRO A 194 18.66 -13.54 1.51
C PRO A 194 19.08 -14.94 1.05
N PHE A 195 18.17 -15.91 1.19
CA PHE A 195 18.35 -17.31 0.77
C PHE A 195 19.51 -18.06 1.43
N ALA A 196 20.07 -17.54 2.54
CA ALA A 196 21.16 -18.22 3.25
C ALA A 196 20.68 -19.53 3.89
N ALA A 197 19.43 -19.59 4.35
CA ALA A 197 18.84 -20.80 4.92
C ALA A 197 17.37 -20.93 4.54
N GLY A 198 16.83 -22.15 4.55
CA GLY A 198 15.41 -22.39 4.29
C GLY A 198 14.46 -21.69 5.26
N ARG A 199 14.91 -21.40 6.48
CA ARG A 199 14.17 -20.65 7.50
C ARG A 199 14.03 -19.14 7.21
N ASP A 200 14.78 -18.61 6.21
CA ASP A 200 14.72 -17.20 5.78
C ASP A 200 13.78 -16.99 4.59
N LEU A 201 13.13 -18.06 4.16
CA LEU A 201 12.21 -18.01 3.04
C LEU A 201 10.86 -17.41 3.50
N THR A 202 10.34 -16.53 2.66
CA THR A 202 9.01 -15.95 2.80
C THR A 202 8.03 -16.62 1.86
N LEU A 203 6.78 -16.70 2.27
CA LEU A 203 5.69 -17.21 1.47
C LEU A 203 4.44 -16.40 1.76
N MET A 204 3.72 -16.01 0.72
CA MET A 204 2.42 -15.39 0.83
C MET A 204 1.45 -15.98 -0.19
N ALA A 205 0.23 -16.25 0.25
CA ALA A 205 -0.87 -16.68 -0.59
C ALA A 205 -2.11 -15.85 -0.31
N ILE A 206 -2.78 -15.37 -1.35
CA ILE A 206 -4.07 -14.68 -1.27
C ILE A 206 -5.03 -15.36 -2.22
N GLY A 207 -6.18 -15.81 -1.71
CA GLY A 207 -7.32 -16.19 -2.54
C GLY A 207 -8.35 -15.07 -2.48
N PHE A 208 -9.07 -14.79 -3.56
CA PHE A 208 -10.16 -13.82 -3.55
C PHE A 208 -11.29 -14.23 -4.49
N TRP A 209 -12.49 -13.82 -4.10
CA TRP A 209 -13.70 -13.98 -4.88
C TRP A 209 -14.55 -12.72 -4.76
N ASN A 210 -14.81 -12.09 -5.91
CA ASN A 210 -15.67 -10.92 -6.00
C ASN A 210 -16.95 -11.31 -6.74
N THR A 211 -18.10 -10.87 -6.25
CA THR A 211 -19.39 -11.16 -6.84
C THR A 211 -20.31 -9.94 -6.78
N PRO A 212 -21.05 -9.63 -7.85
CA PRO A 212 -22.02 -8.53 -7.84
C PRO A 212 -23.05 -8.69 -6.73
N ALA A 213 -23.43 -7.59 -6.10
CA ALA A 213 -24.56 -7.52 -5.18
C ALA A 213 -25.90 -7.43 -5.95
N ALA A 214 -27.02 -7.52 -5.21
CA ALA A 214 -28.35 -7.51 -5.81
C ALA A 214 -28.69 -6.24 -6.62
N ASN A 215 -28.10 -5.10 -6.27
CA ASN A 215 -28.28 -3.84 -6.98
C ASN A 215 -27.37 -3.67 -8.21
N GLU A 216 -26.57 -4.70 -8.53
CA GLU A 216 -25.63 -4.77 -9.67
C GLU A 216 -24.54 -3.67 -9.70
N ARG A 217 -24.63 -2.65 -8.87
CA ARG A 217 -23.64 -1.57 -8.75
C ARG A 217 -22.60 -1.90 -7.69
N ASP A 218 -23.04 -2.47 -6.60
CA ASP A 218 -22.23 -2.88 -5.48
C ASP A 218 -21.68 -4.29 -5.67
N GLU A 219 -20.75 -4.69 -4.82
CA GLU A 219 -20.04 -5.95 -4.94
C GLU A 219 -19.67 -6.52 -3.56
N TRP A 220 -19.79 -7.82 -3.41
CA TRP A 220 -19.23 -8.56 -2.29
C TRP A 220 -17.80 -9.02 -2.63
N ASN A 221 -16.88 -8.77 -1.72
CA ASN A 221 -15.49 -9.17 -1.83
C ASN A 221 -15.18 -10.15 -0.68
N PHE A 222 -14.77 -11.36 -1.04
CA PHE A 222 -14.31 -12.38 -0.11
C PHE A 222 -12.83 -12.62 -0.37
N SER A 223 -12.03 -12.71 0.68
CA SER A 223 -10.61 -12.98 0.58
C SER A 223 -10.14 -13.93 1.66
N LEU A 224 -9.04 -14.63 1.37
CA LEU A 224 -8.31 -15.45 2.33
C LEU A 224 -6.83 -15.11 2.14
N PHE A 225 -6.25 -14.48 3.14
CA PHE A 225 -4.83 -14.16 3.19
C PHE A 225 -4.09 -15.18 4.07
N TYR A 226 -2.94 -15.62 3.64
CA TYR A 226 -2.05 -16.46 4.44
C TYR A 226 -0.59 -16.14 4.15
N SER A 227 0.16 -15.81 5.20
CA SER A 227 1.62 -15.75 5.16
C SER A 227 2.16 -16.22 6.51
N PRO A 228 2.86 -17.36 6.55
CA PRO A 228 3.44 -17.89 7.79
C PRO A 228 4.54 -16.98 8.35
N THR A 229 5.04 -16.05 7.54
CA THR A 229 6.12 -15.12 7.89
C THR A 229 5.62 -13.72 8.21
N SER A 230 4.30 -13.45 8.09
CA SER A 230 3.70 -12.17 8.45
C SER A 230 3.53 -12.01 9.98
N GLN A 231 3.08 -10.84 10.38
CA GLN A 231 2.73 -10.54 11.78
C GLN A 231 1.66 -11.49 12.34
N LEU A 232 0.78 -12.00 11.46
CA LEU A 232 -0.27 -12.97 11.78
C LEU A 232 -0.07 -14.22 10.93
N PRO A 233 0.63 -15.24 11.44
CA PRO A 233 0.94 -16.47 10.70
C PRO A 233 -0.25 -17.42 10.59
N TYR A 234 -1.47 -16.91 10.55
CA TYR A 234 -2.70 -17.67 10.44
C TYR A 234 -3.47 -17.27 9.18
N PRO A 235 -4.26 -18.19 8.58
CA PRO A 235 -5.19 -17.82 7.52
C PRO A 235 -6.18 -16.75 8.00
N LEU A 236 -6.18 -15.59 7.35
CA LEU A 236 -7.03 -14.45 7.68
C LEU A 236 -8.15 -14.33 6.65
N PRO A 237 -9.39 -14.68 7.00
CA PRO A 237 -10.52 -14.44 6.12
C PRO A 237 -10.85 -12.94 6.10
N GLY A 238 -11.14 -12.45 4.90
CA GLY A 238 -11.63 -11.10 4.67
C GLY A 238 -13.00 -11.14 4.01
N VAL A 239 -13.89 -10.26 4.45
CA VAL A 239 -15.18 -10.02 3.84
C VAL A 239 -15.42 -8.52 3.81
N ALA A 240 -15.69 -7.97 2.64
CA ALA A 240 -16.01 -6.57 2.48
C ALA A 240 -17.15 -6.38 1.48
N TYR A 241 -17.97 -5.38 1.73
CA TYR A 241 -19.00 -4.91 0.84
C TYR A 241 -18.53 -3.63 0.16
N ALA A 242 -18.32 -3.67 -1.14
CA ALA A 242 -17.97 -2.50 -1.94
C ALA A 242 -19.26 -1.72 -2.28
N TRP A 243 -19.50 -0.68 -1.51
CA TRP A 243 -20.62 0.23 -1.66
C TRP A 243 -20.26 1.37 -2.62
N ARG A 244 -21.05 1.54 -3.69
CA ARG A 244 -20.83 2.54 -4.74
C ARG A 244 -22.07 3.38 -4.96
N PRO A 245 -22.37 4.34 -4.06
CA PRO A 245 -23.58 5.19 -4.18
C PRO A 245 -23.53 6.11 -5.40
N SER A 246 -22.35 6.48 -5.84
CA SER A 246 -22.10 7.32 -7.02
C SER A 246 -20.80 6.89 -7.72
N ASP A 247 -20.51 7.46 -8.90
CA ASP A 247 -19.24 7.23 -9.58
C ASP A 247 -18.07 7.96 -8.90
N ALA A 248 -18.41 8.94 -8.05
CA ALA A 248 -17.44 9.71 -7.28
C ALA A 248 -17.07 9.06 -5.94
N LEU A 249 -17.81 8.06 -5.46
CA LEU A 249 -17.57 7.46 -4.14
C LEU A 249 -17.64 5.94 -4.21
N GLU A 250 -16.56 5.30 -3.79
CA GLU A 250 -16.51 3.87 -3.49
C GLU A 250 -16.04 3.66 -2.05
N ALA A 251 -16.76 2.85 -1.28
CA ALA A 251 -16.37 2.47 0.06
C ALA A 251 -16.42 0.95 0.21
N LYS A 252 -15.30 0.33 0.60
CA LYS A 252 -15.25 -1.09 0.98
C LYS A 252 -15.44 -1.20 2.49
N LEU A 253 -16.58 -1.71 2.89
CA LEU A 253 -17.00 -1.84 4.29
C LEU A 253 -16.73 -3.28 4.75
N GLY A 254 -15.72 -3.50 5.57
CA GLY A 254 -15.34 -4.83 6.06
C GLY A 254 -13.84 -4.97 6.29
N VAL A 255 -13.29 -6.11 5.90
CA VAL A 255 -11.85 -6.43 6.02
C VAL A 255 -11.34 -6.96 4.69
N PRO A 256 -10.35 -6.29 4.05
CA PRO A 256 -9.86 -4.93 4.36
C PRO A 256 -10.90 -3.85 4.12
N ALA A 257 -10.78 -2.72 4.81
CA ALA A 257 -11.65 -1.57 4.61
C ALA A 257 -10.94 -0.50 3.76
N SER A 258 -11.69 0.19 2.91
CA SER A 258 -11.17 1.35 2.18
C SER A 258 -12.29 2.30 1.76
N ILE A 259 -11.92 3.54 1.50
CA ILE A 259 -12.79 4.54 0.90
C ILE A 259 -12.00 5.29 -0.16
N GLU A 260 -12.60 5.55 -1.30
CA GLU A 260 -12.11 6.44 -2.33
C GLU A 260 -13.21 7.43 -2.70
N TRP A 261 -12.90 8.71 -2.60
CA TRP A 261 -13.84 9.79 -2.89
C TRP A 261 -13.24 10.82 -3.85
N ARG A 262 -13.93 11.09 -4.93
CA ARG A 262 -13.59 12.07 -5.97
C ARG A 262 -14.65 13.16 -5.98
N PRO A 263 -14.58 14.15 -5.05
CA PRO A 263 -15.59 15.21 -4.96
C PRO A 263 -15.73 16.03 -6.25
N ASP A 264 -14.64 16.18 -6.98
CA ASP A 264 -14.58 16.83 -8.28
C ASP A 264 -13.46 16.19 -9.16
N GLU A 265 -13.25 16.73 -10.36
CA GLU A 265 -12.26 16.23 -11.31
C GLU A 265 -10.81 16.44 -10.87
N LYS A 266 -10.57 17.33 -9.89
CA LYS A 266 -9.21 17.69 -9.43
C LYS A 266 -8.79 16.92 -8.20
N TRP A 267 -9.73 16.52 -7.34
CA TRP A 267 -9.45 15.88 -6.08
C TRP A 267 -9.73 14.38 -6.08
N THR A 268 -8.82 13.64 -5.52
CA THR A 268 -9.04 12.25 -5.10
C THR A 268 -8.59 12.12 -3.66
N LEU A 269 -9.48 11.64 -2.81
CA LEU A 269 -9.23 11.36 -1.40
C LEU A 269 -9.38 9.86 -1.19
N SER A 270 -8.42 9.23 -0.55
CA SER A 270 -8.50 7.82 -0.22
C SER A 270 -8.08 7.54 1.20
N ALA A 271 -8.67 6.52 1.79
CA ALA A 271 -8.22 5.96 3.04
C ALA A 271 -8.36 4.44 3.00
N ALA A 272 -7.43 3.74 3.62
CA ALA A 272 -7.47 2.30 3.73
C ALA A 272 -7.02 1.84 5.11
N TYR A 273 -7.58 0.71 5.50
CA TYR A 273 -7.26 0.04 6.75
C TYR A 273 -7.17 -1.46 6.52
N PHE A 274 -6.05 -2.00 6.90
CA PHE A 274 -5.85 -3.44 7.05
C PHE A 274 -5.60 -3.76 8.53
N PRO A 275 -6.26 -4.78 9.10
CA PRO A 275 -6.19 -5.07 10.52
C PRO A 275 -4.78 -5.17 11.07
N LEU A 276 -4.59 -4.58 12.23
CA LEU A 276 -3.46 -4.55 13.16
C LEU A 276 -2.42 -3.48 12.91
N VAL A 277 -2.09 -3.09 11.66
CA VAL A 277 -0.89 -2.25 11.48
C VAL A 277 -0.99 -1.23 10.37
N ASN A 278 -1.82 -1.42 9.37
CA ASN A 278 -1.79 -0.56 8.20
C ASN A 278 -2.97 0.39 8.15
N VAL A 279 -2.66 1.65 8.33
CA VAL A 279 -3.54 2.78 8.01
C VAL A 279 -2.84 3.60 6.94
N ALA A 280 -3.56 3.93 5.89
CA ALA A 280 -3.11 4.89 4.89
C ALA A 280 -4.24 5.86 4.57
N VAL A 281 -3.90 7.14 4.48
CA VAL A 281 -4.81 8.21 4.05
C VAL A 281 -4.05 9.03 3.03
N GLU A 282 -4.64 9.30 1.89
CA GLU A 282 -4.05 10.08 0.82
C GLU A 282 -5.01 11.14 0.30
N ALA A 283 -4.49 12.29 0.00
CA ALA A 283 -5.14 13.34 -0.75
C ALA A 283 -4.31 13.69 -1.97
N ARG A 284 -4.90 13.59 -3.15
CA ARG A 284 -4.28 13.92 -4.42
C ARG A 284 -5.06 15.03 -5.09
N ARG A 285 -4.37 16.10 -5.48
CA ARG A 285 -4.95 17.23 -6.22
C ARG A 285 -4.26 17.42 -7.55
N ARG A 286 -5.00 17.31 -8.63
CA ARG A 286 -4.53 17.63 -9.96
C ARG A 286 -4.32 19.15 -10.09
N LEU A 287 -3.11 19.58 -10.48
CA LEU A 287 -2.74 20.99 -10.63
C LEU A 287 -2.83 21.45 -12.09
N GLY A 288 -2.85 20.54 -13.05
CA GLY A 288 -2.90 20.77 -14.48
C GLY A 288 -2.83 19.43 -15.24
N ASN A 289 -2.51 19.46 -16.52
CA ASN A 289 -2.57 18.25 -17.34
C ASN A 289 -1.59 17.17 -16.88
N ASP A 290 -0.38 17.56 -16.43
CA ASP A 290 0.68 16.59 -16.14
C ASP A 290 1.13 16.59 -14.67
N TRP A 291 0.60 17.47 -13.82
CA TRP A 291 1.04 17.63 -12.46
C TRP A 291 -0.06 17.34 -11.44
N ALA A 292 0.31 16.68 -10.36
CA ALA A 292 -0.53 16.58 -9.17
C ALA A 292 0.27 16.87 -7.89
N LEU A 293 -0.42 17.42 -6.90
CA LEU A 293 0.05 17.52 -5.52
C LEU A 293 -0.43 16.28 -4.77
N LEU A 294 0.45 15.69 -3.99
CA LEU A 294 0.18 14.56 -3.10
C LEU A 294 0.37 14.98 -1.65
N ALA A 295 -0.48 14.48 -0.78
CA ALA A 295 -0.30 14.51 0.65
C ALA A 295 -0.80 13.19 1.22
N PHE A 296 -0.03 12.52 2.08
CA PHE A 296 -0.47 11.29 2.70
C PHE A 296 0.00 11.15 4.16
N TYR A 297 -0.71 10.32 4.87
CA TYR A 297 -0.30 9.73 6.13
C TYR A 297 -0.41 8.21 6.02
N ARG A 298 0.62 7.50 6.51
CA ARG A 298 0.56 6.05 6.61
C ARG A 298 1.39 5.52 7.77
N THR A 299 1.04 4.32 8.22
CA THR A 299 1.92 3.48 9.02
C THR A 299 2.66 2.53 8.09
N ASP A 300 3.95 2.33 8.32
CA ASP A 300 4.79 1.43 7.55
C ASP A 300 5.42 0.40 8.48
N THR A 301 5.31 -0.87 8.13
CA THR A 301 5.89 -1.97 8.89
C THR A 301 6.55 -2.94 7.94
N GLN A 302 7.85 -3.10 8.08
CA GLN A 302 8.62 -4.06 7.32
C GLN A 302 9.07 -5.19 8.22
N ILE A 303 9.13 -6.40 7.68
CA ILE A 303 9.44 -7.60 8.44
C ILE A 303 10.58 -8.34 7.74
N TYR A 304 11.62 -8.62 8.51
CA TYR A 304 12.80 -9.34 8.03
C TYR A 304 13.16 -10.47 8.97
N PHE A 305 13.92 -11.43 8.48
CA PHE A 305 14.59 -12.44 9.29
C PHE A 305 16.07 -12.11 9.41
N LEU A 306 16.61 -12.18 10.62
CA LEU A 306 18.05 -12.17 10.80
C LEU A 306 18.59 -13.59 10.66
N ALA A 307 19.68 -13.76 9.89
CA ALA A 307 20.26 -15.06 9.63
C ALA A 307 20.80 -15.72 10.93
N ASP A 308 21.30 -14.89 11.86
CA ASP A 308 21.89 -15.34 13.12
C ASP A 308 20.90 -15.36 14.30
N ARG A 309 19.57 -15.21 14.03
CA ARG A 309 18.53 -15.28 15.07
C ARG A 309 18.55 -16.62 15.82
N LEU A 310 18.31 -16.56 17.11
CA LEU A 310 18.32 -17.74 17.97
C LEU A 310 17.01 -18.54 17.88
N ILE A 311 15.90 -17.87 17.65
CA ILE A 311 14.56 -18.46 17.54
C ILE A 311 14.10 -18.35 16.08
N ASP A 312 13.81 -19.47 15.43
CA ASP A 312 13.42 -19.51 14.01
C ASP A 312 12.19 -18.65 13.68
N ALA A 313 11.26 -18.53 14.62
CA ALA A 313 10.05 -17.73 14.46
C ALA A 313 10.27 -16.23 14.74
N GLU A 314 11.45 -15.82 15.20
CA GLU A 314 11.76 -14.43 15.52
C GLU A 314 11.96 -13.62 14.24
N ARG A 315 11.42 -12.41 14.22
CA ARG A 315 11.47 -11.47 13.11
C ARG A 315 11.99 -10.13 13.59
N LEU A 316 12.67 -9.42 12.71
CA LEU A 316 13.02 -8.02 12.89
C LEU A 316 11.94 -7.18 12.26
N TYR A 317 11.32 -6.33 13.04
CA TYR A 317 10.33 -5.36 12.62
C TYR A 317 10.99 -3.99 12.48
N VAL A 318 10.78 -3.36 11.36
CA VAL A 318 11.13 -1.95 11.14
C VAL A 318 9.81 -1.20 10.98
N PHE A 319 9.50 -0.36 11.94
CA PHE A 319 8.21 0.35 12.01
C PHE A 319 8.45 1.85 12.01
N ASP A 320 7.65 2.57 11.23
CA ASP A 320 7.53 4.02 11.34
C ASP A 320 6.12 4.51 10.95
N GLN A 321 5.82 5.74 11.30
CA GLN A 321 4.67 6.47 10.80
C GLN A 321 5.17 7.62 9.94
N ARG A 322 4.49 7.89 8.83
CA ARG A 322 4.89 8.91 7.85
C ARG A 322 3.76 9.84 7.53
N ALA A 323 4.05 11.14 7.61
CA ALA A 323 3.25 12.19 6.98
C ALA A 323 4.08 12.80 5.86
N ALA A 324 3.59 12.82 4.64
CA ALA A 324 4.35 13.29 3.48
C ALA A 324 3.55 14.23 2.60
N VAL A 325 4.29 15.10 1.90
CA VAL A 325 3.78 15.94 0.83
C VAL A 325 4.74 15.89 -0.35
N GLY A 326 4.20 16.01 -1.56
CA GLY A 326 5.06 15.99 -2.74
C GLY A 326 4.32 16.26 -4.03
N LEU A 327 5.04 16.04 -5.11
CA LEU A 327 4.58 16.29 -6.46
C LEU A 327 4.69 15.03 -7.30
N GLU A 328 3.66 14.80 -8.07
CA GLU A 328 3.61 13.81 -9.13
C GLU A 328 3.65 14.52 -10.48
N ARG A 329 4.38 13.98 -11.44
CA ARG A 329 4.40 14.44 -12.82
C ARG A 329 4.30 13.29 -13.81
N ALA A 330 3.29 13.33 -14.68
CA ALA A 330 3.23 12.46 -15.85
C ALA A 330 4.26 12.94 -16.89
N ILE A 331 5.13 12.02 -17.36
CA ILE A 331 6.21 12.33 -18.33
C ILE A 331 6.02 11.64 -19.67
N GLY A 332 4.76 11.41 -20.07
CA GLY A 332 4.36 10.78 -21.32
C GLY A 332 4.49 9.26 -21.31
N SER A 333 3.91 8.61 -22.32
CA SER A 333 4.03 7.16 -22.57
C SER A 333 3.70 6.26 -21.35
N GLY A 334 2.87 6.75 -20.42
CA GLY A 334 2.48 6.01 -19.19
C GLY A 334 3.49 6.10 -18.04
N PHE A 335 4.56 6.89 -18.14
CA PHE A 335 5.47 7.11 -17.05
C PHE A 335 5.02 8.26 -16.15
N THR A 336 5.25 8.10 -14.86
CA THR A 336 4.98 9.10 -13.82
C THR A 336 6.17 9.15 -12.88
N VAL A 337 6.61 10.33 -12.51
CA VAL A 337 7.63 10.55 -11.48
C VAL A 337 6.96 11.17 -10.27
N GLU A 338 7.23 10.62 -9.10
CA GLU A 338 6.81 11.14 -7.80
C GLU A 338 8.03 11.55 -6.97
N ALA A 339 7.97 12.71 -6.36
CA ALA A 339 8.96 13.20 -5.42
C ALA A 339 8.27 13.69 -4.14
N LEU A 340 8.66 13.12 -3.00
CA LEU A 340 7.99 13.36 -1.72
C LEU A 340 8.99 13.77 -0.64
N ALA A 341 8.56 14.67 0.23
CA ALA A 341 9.20 14.96 1.49
C ALA A 341 8.31 14.46 2.62
N SER A 342 8.88 13.69 3.54
CA SER A 342 8.17 13.01 4.62
C SER A 342 8.68 13.48 5.96
N TRP A 343 7.78 13.55 6.94
CA TRP A 343 8.09 13.57 8.35
C TRP A 343 7.86 12.19 8.93
N LEU A 344 8.93 11.58 9.45
CA LEU A 344 8.94 10.25 10.05
C LEU A 344 8.83 10.39 11.55
N PHE A 345 7.97 9.64 12.18
CA PHE A 345 7.77 9.66 13.63
C PHE A 345 7.30 8.30 14.14
N ASP A 346 7.29 8.12 15.45
CA ASP A 346 6.97 6.84 16.11
C ASP A 346 7.78 5.67 15.50
N ARG A 347 9.09 5.91 15.36
CA ARG A 347 10.02 5.02 14.67
C ARG A 347 10.60 4.03 15.64
N GLU A 348 10.51 2.75 15.30
CA GLU A 348 10.98 1.66 16.15
C GLU A 348 11.52 0.51 15.32
N LEU A 349 12.60 -0.10 15.78
CA LEU A 349 13.09 -1.36 15.30
C LEU A 349 13.09 -2.32 16.49
N PHE A 350 12.54 -3.53 16.33
CA PHE A 350 12.51 -4.51 17.40
C PHE A 350 12.47 -5.93 16.85
N GLN A 351 12.91 -6.89 17.66
CA GLN A 351 12.74 -8.30 17.39
C GLN A 351 11.49 -8.86 18.11
N GLY A 352 10.92 -9.93 17.58
CA GLY A 352 9.79 -10.60 18.21
C GLY A 352 9.17 -11.68 17.33
N THR A 353 8.41 -12.55 17.95
CA THR A 353 7.68 -13.60 17.22
C THR A 353 6.34 -13.10 16.66
N ASN A 354 5.86 -11.97 17.13
CA ASN A 354 4.71 -11.24 16.61
C ASN A 354 4.84 -9.74 16.90
N PHE A 355 4.01 -8.92 16.27
CA PHE A 355 4.09 -7.46 16.38
C PHE A 355 3.66 -6.90 17.75
N THR A 356 2.78 -7.58 18.47
CA THR A 356 2.10 -7.01 19.64
C THR A 356 2.66 -7.46 20.98
N SER A 357 3.40 -8.56 21.02
CA SER A 357 3.89 -9.15 22.27
C SER A 357 5.24 -9.84 22.11
N GLY A 358 5.96 -9.99 23.22
CA GLY A 358 7.25 -10.66 23.22
C GLY A 358 8.32 -9.88 22.45
N ARG A 359 8.27 -8.55 22.51
CA ARG A 359 9.27 -7.69 21.88
C ARG A 359 10.57 -7.76 22.67
N THR A 360 11.62 -7.92 21.94
CA THR A 360 13.02 -7.88 22.42
C THR A 360 13.80 -6.94 21.52
N ASP A 361 14.95 -6.50 21.96
CA ASP A 361 15.86 -5.67 21.17
C ASP A 361 15.20 -4.40 20.60
N SER A 362 14.28 -3.80 21.36
CA SER A 362 13.56 -2.62 20.93
C SER A 362 14.43 -1.38 20.97
N VAL A 363 14.58 -0.73 19.81
CA VAL A 363 15.32 0.51 19.60
C VAL A 363 14.40 1.55 19.01
N GLU A 364 14.21 2.66 19.73
CA GLU A 364 13.41 3.79 19.28
C GLU A 364 14.32 4.88 18.67
N PHE A 365 13.80 5.63 17.70
CA PHE A 365 14.52 6.70 17.02
C PHE A 365 13.76 8.01 17.08
N ASP A 366 14.50 9.10 17.17
CA ASP A 366 13.91 10.42 17.12
C ASP A 366 13.21 10.66 15.76
N PRO A 367 12.15 11.46 15.76
CA PRO A 367 11.50 11.89 14.52
C PRO A 367 12.49 12.58 13.58
N GLY A 368 12.27 12.40 12.27
CA GLY A 368 13.17 12.96 11.27
C GLY A 368 12.51 13.20 9.93
N LEU A 369 13.25 13.85 9.03
CA LEU A 369 12.85 14.05 7.66
C LEU A 369 13.23 12.83 6.81
N GLY A 370 12.46 12.59 5.75
CA GLY A 370 12.78 11.65 4.70
C GLY A 370 12.45 12.21 3.34
N LEU A 371 13.16 11.76 2.32
CA LEU A 371 12.91 12.11 0.92
C LEU A 371 12.73 10.83 0.13
N SER A 372 11.74 10.80 -0.74
CA SER A 372 11.58 9.69 -1.69
C SER A 372 11.45 10.20 -3.13
N LEU A 373 11.93 9.38 -4.04
CA LEU A 373 11.79 9.56 -5.48
C LEU A 373 11.36 8.23 -6.08
N GLN A 374 10.30 8.26 -6.88
CA GLN A 374 9.75 7.05 -7.49
C GLN A 374 9.43 7.30 -8.97
N LEU A 375 9.70 6.29 -9.79
CA LEU A 375 9.26 6.19 -11.18
C LEU A 375 8.23 5.10 -11.29
N LEU A 376 7.06 5.44 -11.76
CA LEU A 376 5.94 4.53 -12.00
C LEU A 376 5.72 4.40 -13.51
N TRP A 377 5.40 3.21 -13.96
CA TRP A 377 4.91 3.00 -15.32
C TRP A 377 3.53 2.37 -15.29
N ARG A 378 2.60 3.06 -15.95
CA ARG A 378 1.19 2.67 -16.09
C ARG A 378 0.86 2.69 -17.58
N ARG A 379 0.47 1.58 -18.12
CA ARG A 379 0.10 1.44 -19.54
C ARG A 379 -1.41 1.40 -19.69
#